data_60c0072119684dbc1825af1c23c12225
#
_entry.id   60c0072119684dbc1825af1c23c12225
#
_cell.length_a   1.000
_cell.length_b   1.000
_cell.length_c   1.000
_cell.angle_alpha   90.00
_cell.angle_beta   90.00
_cell.angle_gamma   90.00
#
_symmetry.space_group_name_H-M   'P 1'
#
loop_
_entity.id
_entity.type
_entity.pdbx_description
1 polymer ?
#
loop_
_entity_poly.entity_id
_entity_poly.type
_entity_poly.pdbx_seq_one_letter_code
_entity_poly.pdbx_strand_id
1 'polypeptide(L)'
;VERADTAHMRGYGQFCPIARASEILAERWTPIIVRNVLLGSRTFNQIADGAPGISRALLTRRLRELEKAGLIQAHRKPAGHGSFYEPTPAGLDLQPVLDAVGVWAERWVDVRPDHAQHADPGHVVASWCTSYLRRDRLPRRRVVARFDYARRGRREQCWLLCEDGDAEACVFDPGYGDDLVVAITDPKAFTGWHLGLISWPAALRGGGVQVTGPTSLRRALPTWNAAPEHYTHLRTAQRSIGAATS
;
A
#
# COMPACT_ATOMS: atom_id res chain seq x y z
N VAL A 1 -25.68 -4.89 12.72
CA VAL A 1 -24.87 -4.74 11.49
C VAL A 1 -25.81 -4.40 10.37
N GLU A 2 -25.84 -3.12 9.96
CA GLU A 2 -26.67 -2.64 8.87
C GLU A 2 -26.07 -3.15 7.55
N ARG A 3 -26.87 -3.86 6.77
CA ARG A 3 -26.42 -4.42 5.49
C ARG A 3 -26.41 -3.32 4.43
N ALA A 4 -25.39 -3.26 3.59
CA ALA A 4 -25.29 -2.34 2.47
C ALA A 4 -26.51 -2.44 1.53
N ASP A 5 -27.15 -1.30 1.25
CA ASP A 5 -28.25 -1.24 0.28
C ASP A 5 -27.69 -1.13 -1.14
N THR A 6 -27.74 -2.26 -1.88
CA THR A 6 -27.26 -2.38 -3.26
C THR A 6 -28.38 -2.16 -4.31
N ALA A 7 -29.55 -1.70 -3.92
CA ALA A 7 -30.77 -1.69 -4.75
C ALA A 7 -30.70 -0.83 -6.04
N HIS A 8 -29.62 -0.06 -6.28
CA HIS A 8 -29.49 0.86 -7.44
C HIS A 8 -28.29 0.57 -8.33
N MET A 9 -27.52 -0.49 -8.07
CA MET A 9 -26.44 -0.94 -8.95
C MET A 9 -27.02 -1.95 -9.95
N ARG A 10 -26.53 -1.95 -11.20
CA ARG A 10 -26.87 -2.99 -12.18
C ARG A 10 -26.40 -4.33 -11.63
N GLY A 11 -27.32 -5.05 -10.98
CA GLY A 11 -27.01 -6.32 -10.34
C GLY A 11 -26.86 -7.43 -11.39
N TYR A 12 -26.04 -8.43 -11.06
CA TYR A 12 -25.92 -9.65 -11.84
C TYR A 12 -27.20 -10.51 -11.77
N GLY A 13 -28.17 -10.14 -10.93
CA GLY A 13 -29.39 -10.92 -10.72
C GLY A 13 -29.16 -12.30 -10.10
N GLN A 14 -27.99 -12.50 -9.48
CA GLN A 14 -27.61 -13.79 -8.90
C GLN A 14 -27.62 -13.73 -7.36
N PHE A 15 -28.02 -14.83 -6.75
CA PHE A 15 -27.98 -15.00 -5.30
C PHE A 15 -26.56 -15.34 -4.76
N CYS A 16 -25.57 -15.43 -5.65
CA CYS A 16 -24.19 -15.76 -5.33
C CYS A 16 -23.54 -14.62 -4.55
N PRO A 17 -22.93 -14.87 -3.36
CA PRO A 17 -22.21 -13.84 -2.59
C PRO A 17 -21.07 -13.18 -3.37
N ILE A 18 -20.39 -13.92 -4.24
CA ILE A 18 -19.32 -13.37 -5.11
C ILE A 18 -19.91 -12.39 -6.11
N ALA A 19 -21.04 -12.72 -6.76
CA ALA A 19 -21.70 -11.80 -7.67
C ALA A 19 -22.12 -10.51 -6.96
N ARG A 20 -22.69 -10.63 -5.76
CA ARG A 20 -23.07 -9.49 -4.92
C ARG A 20 -21.87 -8.61 -4.52
N ALA A 21 -20.77 -9.20 -4.11
CA ALA A 21 -19.54 -8.47 -3.82
C ALA A 21 -18.96 -7.80 -5.07
N SER A 22 -19.05 -8.48 -6.22
CA SER A 22 -18.56 -7.96 -7.52
C SER A 22 -19.35 -6.75 -8.00
N GLU A 23 -20.62 -6.63 -7.66
CA GLU A 23 -21.44 -5.44 -7.95
C GLU A 23 -20.81 -4.16 -7.37
N ILE A 24 -20.06 -4.29 -6.29
CA ILE A 24 -19.35 -3.17 -5.65
C ILE A 24 -17.87 -3.15 -6.08
N LEU A 25 -17.18 -4.28 -5.93
CA LEU A 25 -15.72 -4.34 -6.02
C LEU A 25 -15.18 -4.44 -7.45
N ALA A 26 -15.96 -4.99 -8.41
CA ALA A 26 -15.49 -5.14 -9.79
C ALA A 26 -15.54 -3.84 -10.61
N GLU A 27 -16.04 -2.77 -10.03
CA GLU A 27 -16.00 -1.46 -10.66
C GLU A 27 -14.58 -0.91 -10.69
N ARG A 28 -14.11 -0.52 -11.88
CA ARG A 28 -12.75 0.01 -12.06
C ARG A 28 -12.46 1.12 -11.07
N TRP A 29 -11.29 1.08 -10.47
CA TRP A 29 -10.75 1.95 -9.43
C TRP A 29 -11.27 1.65 -8.01
N THR A 30 -12.39 0.98 -7.83
CA THR A 30 -12.97 0.73 -6.49
C THR A 30 -11.99 0.00 -5.55
N PRO A 31 -11.37 -1.13 -5.93
CA PRO A 31 -10.40 -1.79 -5.05
C PRO A 31 -9.20 -0.91 -4.71
N ILE A 32 -8.74 -0.09 -5.68
CA ILE A 32 -7.63 0.83 -5.48
C ILE A 32 -7.99 1.95 -4.48
N ILE A 33 -9.21 2.49 -4.58
CA ILE A 33 -9.71 3.53 -3.67
C ILE A 33 -9.86 2.98 -2.25
N VAL A 34 -10.48 1.80 -2.11
CA VAL A 34 -10.62 1.12 -0.81
C VAL A 34 -9.25 0.86 -0.19
N ARG A 35 -8.30 0.28 -0.94
CA ARG A 35 -6.92 0.09 -0.49
C ARG A 35 -6.31 1.41 0.03
N ASN A 36 -6.46 2.51 -0.71
CA ASN A 36 -5.88 3.79 -0.30
C ASN A 36 -6.47 4.30 1.01
N VAL A 37 -7.79 4.14 1.21
CA VAL A 37 -8.46 4.50 2.47
C VAL A 37 -7.98 3.61 3.61
N LEU A 38 -7.85 2.30 3.40
CA LEU A 38 -7.33 1.34 4.38
C LEU A 38 -5.87 1.66 4.77
N LEU A 39 -5.05 2.10 3.80
CA LEU A 39 -3.67 2.54 4.01
C LEU A 39 -3.55 3.97 4.59
N GLY A 40 -4.64 4.56 5.07
CA GLY A 40 -4.62 5.84 5.78
C GLY A 40 -4.81 7.08 4.91
N SER A 41 -5.10 6.97 3.60
CA SER A 41 -5.49 8.12 2.80
C SER A 41 -6.86 8.62 3.24
N ARG A 42 -6.91 9.82 3.83
CA ARG A 42 -8.14 10.37 4.42
C ARG A 42 -8.77 11.49 3.60
N THR A 43 -8.04 12.16 2.76
CA THR A 43 -8.57 13.29 1.98
C THR A 43 -8.74 12.92 0.52
N PHE A 44 -9.65 13.63 -0.17
CA PHE A 44 -9.87 13.45 -1.61
C PHE A 44 -8.57 13.47 -2.41
N ASN A 45 -7.67 14.40 -2.08
CA ASN A 45 -6.41 14.53 -2.82
C ASN A 45 -5.46 13.36 -2.52
N GLN A 46 -5.34 12.91 -1.26
CA GLN A 46 -4.53 11.72 -0.92
C GLN A 46 -5.03 10.46 -1.64
N ILE A 47 -6.36 10.26 -1.68
CA ILE A 47 -6.98 9.12 -2.37
C ILE A 47 -6.73 9.22 -3.90
N ALA A 48 -6.89 10.41 -4.49
CA ALA A 48 -6.61 10.65 -5.90
C ALA A 48 -5.13 10.39 -6.24
N ASP A 49 -4.23 10.80 -5.35
CA ASP A 49 -2.79 10.61 -5.49
C ASP A 49 -2.39 9.13 -5.48
N GLY A 50 -3.07 8.31 -4.68
CA GLY A 50 -2.89 6.85 -4.68
C GLY A 50 -3.57 6.11 -5.84
N ALA A 51 -4.29 6.82 -6.72
CA ALA A 51 -4.97 6.29 -7.90
C ALA A 51 -4.61 7.10 -9.17
N PRO A 52 -3.34 7.09 -9.61
CA PRO A 52 -2.88 7.90 -10.74
C PRO A 52 -3.66 7.58 -12.01
N GLY A 53 -4.18 8.62 -12.66
CA GLY A 53 -5.00 8.51 -13.87
C GLY A 53 -6.51 8.49 -13.64
N ILE A 54 -6.99 8.46 -12.40
CA ILE A 54 -8.43 8.64 -12.14
C ILE A 54 -8.83 10.10 -12.33
N SER A 55 -9.95 10.34 -13.03
CA SER A 55 -10.51 11.70 -13.12
C SER A 55 -11.19 12.11 -11.80
N ARG A 56 -11.16 13.40 -11.47
CA ARG A 56 -11.81 13.92 -10.25
C ARG A 56 -13.31 13.58 -10.20
N ALA A 57 -13.99 13.67 -11.35
CA ALA A 57 -15.42 13.34 -11.45
C ALA A 57 -15.68 11.85 -11.14
N LEU A 58 -14.84 10.96 -11.68
CA LEU A 58 -14.96 9.52 -11.43
C LEU A 58 -14.65 9.19 -9.97
N LEU A 59 -13.59 9.78 -9.39
CA LEU A 59 -13.29 9.58 -7.97
C LEU A 59 -14.44 10.06 -7.08
N THR A 60 -15.01 11.24 -7.35
CA THR A 60 -16.18 11.75 -6.61
C THR A 60 -17.33 10.76 -6.66
N ARG A 61 -17.62 10.21 -7.85
CA ARG A 61 -18.68 9.21 -8.02
C ARG A 61 -18.37 7.94 -7.21
N ARG A 62 -17.17 7.40 -7.30
CA ARG A 62 -16.77 6.18 -6.57
C ARG A 62 -16.82 6.35 -5.06
N LEU A 63 -16.40 7.50 -4.54
CA LEU A 63 -16.47 7.77 -3.11
C LEU A 63 -17.93 7.81 -2.62
N ARG A 64 -18.85 8.41 -3.39
CA ARG A 64 -20.28 8.38 -3.06
C ARG A 64 -20.89 6.97 -3.12
N GLU A 65 -20.50 6.18 -4.11
CA GLU A 65 -20.92 4.78 -4.25
C GLU A 65 -20.42 3.94 -3.06
N LEU A 66 -19.18 4.10 -2.65
CA LEU A 66 -18.60 3.42 -1.48
C LEU A 66 -19.24 3.86 -0.16
N GLU A 67 -19.55 5.15 -0.01
CA GLU A 67 -20.27 5.67 1.14
C GLU A 67 -21.70 5.09 1.20
N LYS A 68 -22.42 5.08 0.06
CA LYS A 68 -23.74 4.46 -0.05
C LYS A 68 -23.70 2.95 0.23
N ALA A 69 -22.64 2.27 -0.17
CA ALA A 69 -22.43 0.86 0.12
C ALA A 69 -21.99 0.60 1.57
N GLY A 70 -21.83 1.64 2.39
CA GLY A 70 -21.45 1.51 3.80
C GLY A 70 -20.02 1.04 4.03
N LEU A 71 -19.13 1.20 3.05
CA LEU A 71 -17.72 0.79 3.15
C LEU A 71 -16.80 1.90 3.66
N ILE A 72 -17.17 3.15 3.40
CA ILE A 72 -16.49 4.33 3.92
C ILE A 72 -17.52 5.29 4.50
N GLN A 73 -17.05 6.18 5.37
CA GLN A 73 -17.83 7.27 5.92
C GLN A 73 -17.14 8.59 5.63
N ALA A 74 -17.91 9.57 5.12
CA ALA A 74 -17.43 10.92 4.88
C ALA A 74 -17.76 11.82 6.06
N HIS A 75 -16.76 12.52 6.57
CA HIS A 75 -16.91 13.52 7.64
C HIS A 75 -16.54 14.90 7.11
N ARG A 76 -17.30 15.93 7.48
CA ARG A 76 -16.92 17.31 7.19
C ARG A 76 -15.67 17.69 7.98
N LYS A 77 -14.74 18.39 7.34
CA LYS A 77 -13.60 18.95 8.05
C LYS A 77 -14.09 19.99 9.06
N PRO A 78 -13.58 19.98 10.31
CA PRO A 78 -13.93 20.97 11.32
C PRO A 78 -13.56 22.39 10.91
N ALA A 79 -12.51 22.56 10.10
CA ALA A 79 -12.07 23.84 9.55
C ALA A 79 -11.77 23.70 8.05
N GLY A 80 -12.27 24.65 7.24
CA GLY A 80 -12.06 24.71 5.80
C GLY A 80 -13.11 23.93 4.99
N HIS A 81 -12.87 23.80 3.67
CA HIS A 81 -13.76 23.13 2.75
C HIS A 81 -13.33 21.67 2.49
N GLY A 82 -14.30 20.77 2.32
CA GLY A 82 -14.10 19.38 1.94
C GLY A 82 -14.40 18.36 3.03
N SER A 83 -14.26 17.11 2.67
CA SER A 83 -14.48 15.97 3.55
C SER A 83 -13.20 15.19 3.80
N PHE A 84 -13.14 14.46 4.88
CA PHE A 84 -12.22 13.36 5.07
C PHE A 84 -13.01 12.06 5.13
N TYR A 85 -12.35 10.97 4.74
CA TYR A 85 -12.95 9.66 4.56
C TYR A 85 -12.30 8.65 5.50
N GLU A 86 -13.12 7.84 6.15
CA GLU A 86 -12.67 6.76 7.02
C GLU A 86 -13.33 5.45 6.62
N PRO A 87 -12.65 4.30 6.79
CA PRO A 87 -13.28 3.01 6.57
C PRO A 87 -14.29 2.74 7.68
N THR A 88 -15.43 2.16 7.34
CA THR A 88 -16.36 1.58 8.31
C THR A 88 -15.86 0.20 8.74
N PRO A 89 -16.47 -0.47 9.75
CA PRO A 89 -16.17 -1.86 10.06
C PRO A 89 -16.27 -2.78 8.83
N ALA A 90 -17.30 -2.61 7.98
CA ALA A 90 -17.43 -3.36 6.73
C ALA A 90 -16.33 -3.05 5.72
N GLY A 91 -15.84 -1.81 5.69
CA GLY A 91 -14.69 -1.41 4.88
C GLY A 91 -13.40 -2.03 5.39
N LEU A 92 -13.20 -2.09 6.71
CA LEU A 92 -12.04 -2.75 7.33
C LEU A 92 -12.01 -4.27 7.03
N ASP A 93 -13.15 -4.92 7.03
CA ASP A 93 -13.29 -6.35 6.69
C ASP A 93 -12.90 -6.67 5.23
N LEU A 94 -12.75 -5.67 4.36
CA LEU A 94 -12.21 -5.85 3.01
C LEU A 94 -10.68 -5.97 2.96
N GLN A 95 -9.97 -5.63 4.03
CA GLN A 95 -8.50 -5.74 4.04
C GLN A 95 -8.02 -7.14 3.66
N PRO A 96 -8.46 -8.25 4.31
CA PRO A 96 -8.00 -9.59 3.95
C PRO A 96 -8.43 -10.02 2.53
N VAL A 97 -9.52 -9.48 2.00
CA VAL A 97 -9.95 -9.75 0.63
C VAL A 97 -8.98 -9.11 -0.37
N LEU A 98 -8.60 -7.84 -0.14
CA LEU A 98 -7.65 -7.13 -1.00
C LEU A 98 -6.25 -7.74 -0.89
N ASP A 99 -5.84 -8.17 0.30
CA ASP A 99 -4.58 -8.87 0.52
C ASP A 99 -4.54 -10.20 -0.27
N ALA A 100 -5.62 -10.97 -0.25
CA ALA A 100 -5.73 -12.21 -1.02
C ALA A 100 -5.67 -11.96 -2.53
N VAL A 101 -6.32 -10.88 -3.02
CA VAL A 101 -6.23 -10.44 -4.43
C VAL A 101 -4.80 -10.03 -4.76
N GLY A 102 -4.11 -9.33 -3.85
CA GLY A 102 -2.71 -8.96 -3.99
C GLY A 102 -1.81 -10.19 -4.13
N VAL A 103 -1.91 -11.12 -3.20
CA VAL A 103 -1.14 -12.40 -3.22
C VAL A 103 -1.39 -13.19 -4.51
N TRP A 104 -2.65 -13.27 -4.96
CA TRP A 104 -2.96 -13.90 -6.22
C TRP A 104 -2.30 -13.20 -7.41
N ALA A 105 -2.39 -11.86 -7.44
CA ALA A 105 -1.82 -11.06 -8.53
C ALA A 105 -0.28 -11.19 -8.55
N GLU A 106 0.38 -11.18 -7.40
CA GLU A 106 1.83 -11.39 -7.30
C GLU A 106 2.27 -12.75 -7.85
N ARG A 107 1.45 -13.77 -7.65
CA ARG A 107 1.73 -15.12 -8.13
C ARG A 107 1.52 -15.30 -9.63
N TRP A 108 0.54 -14.60 -10.22
CA TRP A 108 0.05 -14.91 -11.57
C TRP A 108 0.13 -13.73 -12.56
N VAL A 109 0.38 -12.51 -12.08
CA VAL A 109 0.49 -11.32 -12.91
C VAL A 109 1.92 -10.81 -12.90
N ASP A 110 2.51 -10.67 -14.07
CA ASP A 110 3.89 -10.18 -14.20
C ASP A 110 4.05 -8.77 -13.62
N VAL A 111 5.00 -8.64 -12.69
CA VAL A 111 5.48 -7.34 -12.21
C VAL A 111 6.51 -6.81 -13.19
N ARG A 112 6.14 -5.82 -13.98
CA ARG A 112 7.07 -5.17 -14.91
C ARG A 112 7.95 -4.14 -14.19
N PRO A 113 9.25 -4.04 -14.55
CA PRO A 113 10.13 -3.04 -13.96
C PRO A 113 9.67 -1.59 -14.16
N ASP A 114 8.93 -1.31 -15.25
CA ASP A 114 8.35 0.01 -15.53
C ASP A 114 7.23 0.38 -14.54
N HIS A 115 6.57 -0.59 -13.92
CA HIS A 115 5.59 -0.31 -12.86
C HIS A 115 6.25 0.29 -11.60
N ALA A 116 7.51 -0.04 -11.32
CA ALA A 116 8.25 0.52 -10.20
C ALA A 116 8.41 2.05 -10.26
N GLN A 117 8.39 2.63 -11.46
CA GLN A 117 8.51 4.10 -11.63
C GLN A 117 7.28 4.88 -11.16
N HIS A 118 6.15 4.22 -11.01
CA HIS A 118 4.89 4.81 -10.55
C HIS A 118 4.56 4.43 -9.11
N ALA A 119 5.44 3.66 -8.45
CA ALA A 119 5.20 3.25 -7.08
C ALA A 119 5.38 4.43 -6.13
N ASP A 120 4.45 4.56 -5.24
CA ASP A 120 4.49 5.52 -4.14
C ASP A 120 5.28 4.91 -2.97
N PRO A 121 6.37 5.54 -2.50
CA PRO A 121 7.14 5.00 -1.39
C PRO A 121 6.32 4.73 -0.12
N GLY A 122 5.33 5.55 0.19
CA GLY A 122 4.43 5.33 1.32
C GLY A 122 3.63 4.03 1.17
N HIS A 123 3.14 3.72 -0.04
CA HIS A 123 2.49 2.44 -0.32
C HIS A 123 3.46 1.27 -0.24
N VAL A 124 4.72 1.45 -0.66
CA VAL A 124 5.74 0.41 -0.52
C VAL A 124 6.01 0.11 0.95
N VAL A 125 6.15 1.14 1.80
CA VAL A 125 6.35 0.96 3.24
C VAL A 125 5.13 0.29 3.90
N ALA A 126 3.91 0.68 3.53
CA ALA A 126 2.69 0.06 4.04
C ALA A 126 2.57 -1.42 3.62
N SER A 127 2.81 -1.73 2.35
CA SER A 127 2.84 -3.10 1.82
C SER A 127 3.95 -3.94 2.47
N TRP A 128 5.13 -3.34 2.67
CA TRP A 128 6.21 -3.99 3.40
C TRP A 128 5.77 -4.37 4.80
N CYS A 129 5.17 -3.43 5.56
CA CYS A 129 4.69 -3.67 6.92
C CYS A 129 3.63 -4.78 6.99
N THR A 130 2.65 -4.77 6.07
CA THR A 130 1.54 -5.74 6.09
C THR A 130 1.93 -7.14 5.61
N SER A 131 2.68 -7.23 4.50
CA SER A 131 2.81 -8.49 3.77
C SER A 131 4.23 -9.05 3.70
N TYR A 132 5.26 -8.19 3.81
CA TYR A 132 6.64 -8.59 3.55
C TYR A 132 7.60 -8.31 4.71
N LEU A 133 7.08 -8.12 5.91
CA LEU A 133 7.90 -7.85 7.08
C LEU A 133 8.44 -9.14 7.68
N ARG A 134 9.75 -9.21 7.86
CA ARG A 134 10.41 -10.27 8.62
C ARG A 134 10.37 -9.94 10.11
N ARG A 135 9.30 -10.36 10.78
CA ARG A 135 9.12 -10.14 12.21
C ARG A 135 10.22 -10.74 13.05
N ASP A 136 10.80 -11.87 12.62
CA ASP A 136 11.94 -12.53 13.25
C ASP A 136 13.24 -11.70 13.22
N ARG A 137 13.32 -10.71 12.37
CA ARG A 137 14.48 -9.81 12.20
C ARG A 137 14.29 -8.42 12.80
N LEU A 138 13.10 -8.12 13.27
CA LEU A 138 12.81 -6.82 13.87
C LEU A 138 13.50 -6.64 15.22
N PRO A 139 13.88 -5.40 15.57
CA PRO A 139 14.37 -5.10 16.89
C PRO A 139 13.27 -5.32 17.95
N ARG A 140 13.65 -5.89 19.09
CA ARG A 140 12.71 -6.04 20.22
C ARG A 140 12.46 -4.72 20.93
N ARG A 141 13.47 -3.84 20.98
CA ARG A 141 13.29 -2.49 21.48
C ARG A 141 12.53 -1.64 20.50
N ARG A 142 11.86 -0.60 20.96
CA ARG A 142 11.24 0.37 20.07
C ARG A 142 12.27 0.98 19.13
N VAL A 143 11.96 1.03 17.85
CA VAL A 143 12.71 1.68 16.78
C VAL A 143 11.74 2.37 15.84
N VAL A 144 12.00 3.64 15.57
CA VAL A 144 11.23 4.43 14.62
C VAL A 144 12.09 4.71 13.39
N ALA A 145 11.63 4.23 12.23
CA ALA A 145 12.23 4.54 10.94
C ALA A 145 11.32 5.50 10.17
N ARG A 146 11.76 6.73 9.96
CA ARG A 146 11.09 7.72 9.12
C ARG A 146 11.53 7.58 7.67
N PHE A 147 10.59 7.66 6.76
CA PHE A 147 10.80 7.68 5.31
C PHE A 147 10.38 9.04 4.76
N ASP A 148 11.36 9.78 4.22
CA ASP A 148 11.15 11.08 3.58
C ASP A 148 11.15 10.88 2.06
N TYR A 149 10.13 11.34 1.36
CA TYR A 149 10.03 11.22 -0.10
C TYR A 149 9.27 12.41 -0.72
N ALA A 150 9.38 12.56 -2.03
CA ALA A 150 8.60 13.53 -2.76
C ALA A 150 7.44 12.83 -3.50
N ARG A 151 6.27 13.42 -3.42
CA ARG A 151 5.09 13.01 -4.14
C ARG A 151 4.49 14.21 -4.85
N ARG A 152 4.50 14.20 -6.19
CA ARG A 152 4.02 15.32 -7.01
C ARG A 152 4.60 16.69 -6.59
N GLY A 153 5.88 16.72 -6.28
CA GLY A 153 6.60 17.92 -5.86
C GLY A 153 6.36 18.36 -4.41
N ARG A 154 5.57 17.62 -3.62
CA ARG A 154 5.39 17.85 -2.19
C ARG A 154 6.24 16.88 -1.39
N ARG A 155 6.77 17.33 -0.27
CA ARG A 155 7.44 16.46 0.70
C ARG A 155 6.38 15.71 1.48
N GLU A 156 6.52 14.40 1.52
CA GLU A 156 5.68 13.49 2.27
C GLU A 156 6.55 12.66 3.20
N GLN A 157 5.97 12.20 4.29
CA GLN A 157 6.64 11.36 5.28
C GLN A 157 5.74 10.21 5.68
N CYS A 158 6.32 9.08 5.99
CA CYS A 158 5.68 8.00 6.70
C CYS A 158 6.69 7.35 7.65
N TRP A 159 6.19 6.57 8.60
CA TRP A 159 7.02 5.94 9.62
C TRP A 159 6.75 4.45 9.68
N LEU A 160 7.77 3.69 10.00
CA LEU A 160 7.68 2.31 10.45
C LEU A 160 8.06 2.29 11.92
N LEU A 161 7.07 2.09 12.77
CA LEU A 161 7.25 1.91 14.21
C LEU A 161 7.41 0.43 14.50
N CYS A 162 8.60 0.02 14.91
CA CYS A 162 8.90 -1.35 15.34
C CYS A 162 8.90 -1.41 16.86
N GLU A 163 8.23 -2.39 17.44
CA GLU A 163 8.23 -2.64 18.88
C GLU A 163 7.89 -4.11 19.15
N ASP A 164 8.58 -4.74 20.10
CA ASP A 164 8.33 -6.12 20.55
C ASP A 164 8.33 -7.19 19.43
N GLY A 165 9.07 -6.95 18.35
CA GLY A 165 9.16 -7.87 17.21
C GLY A 165 8.00 -7.77 16.23
N ASP A 166 7.17 -6.74 16.34
CA ASP A 166 6.16 -6.36 15.37
C ASP A 166 6.41 -4.94 14.85
N ALA A 167 5.66 -4.50 13.84
CA ALA A 167 5.74 -3.14 13.34
C ALA A 167 4.43 -2.64 12.77
N GLU A 168 4.28 -1.32 12.83
CA GLU A 168 3.14 -0.58 12.29
C GLU A 168 3.63 0.50 11.31
N ALA A 169 2.95 0.63 10.18
CA ALA A 169 3.17 1.73 9.24
C ALA A 169 2.28 2.91 9.62
N CYS A 170 2.89 4.03 9.99
CA CYS A 170 2.22 5.23 10.43
C CYS A 170 2.30 6.32 9.37
N VAL A 171 1.19 7.00 9.10
CA VAL A 171 1.13 8.18 8.21
C VAL A 171 1.30 9.51 8.96
N PHE A 172 1.38 9.44 10.28
CA PHE A 172 1.68 10.56 11.18
C PHE A 172 2.85 10.18 12.09
N ASP A 173 3.58 11.20 12.55
CA ASP A 173 4.66 11.00 13.49
C ASP A 173 4.15 10.27 14.76
N PRO A 174 4.70 9.10 15.10
CA PRO A 174 4.30 8.36 16.30
C PRO A 174 4.76 9.02 17.62
N GLY A 175 5.54 10.10 17.54
CA GLY A 175 5.89 10.93 18.71
C GLY A 175 7.06 10.42 19.56
N TYR A 176 7.85 9.46 19.08
CA TYR A 176 8.97 8.87 19.83
C TYR A 176 10.35 9.33 19.34
N GLY A 177 10.39 10.22 18.34
CA GLY A 177 11.61 10.60 17.64
C GLY A 177 12.09 9.53 16.65
N ASP A 178 13.00 9.93 15.75
CA ASP A 178 13.47 9.06 14.67
C ASP A 178 14.79 8.38 15.01
N ASP A 179 14.84 7.06 15.08
CA ASP A 179 16.09 6.29 15.18
C ASP A 179 16.79 6.16 13.81
N LEU A 180 16.00 6.06 12.73
CA LEU A 180 16.46 6.02 11.35
C LEU A 180 15.72 7.05 10.51
N VAL A 181 16.44 7.65 9.56
CA VAL A 181 15.83 8.48 8.50
C VAL A 181 16.24 7.89 7.15
N VAL A 182 15.26 7.54 6.34
CA VAL A 182 15.42 7.02 4.98
C VAL A 182 14.92 8.07 4.00
N ALA A 183 15.84 8.79 3.38
CA ALA A 183 15.52 9.78 2.34
C ALA A 183 15.46 9.08 0.98
N ILE A 184 14.29 9.12 0.33
CA ILE A 184 14.02 8.50 -0.96
C ILE A 184 13.93 9.61 -2.00
N THR A 185 15.00 9.80 -2.77
CA THR A 185 15.07 10.77 -3.86
C THR A 185 14.71 10.15 -5.21
N ASP A 186 14.85 8.83 -5.34
CA ASP A 186 14.40 8.05 -6.50
C ASP A 186 13.45 6.92 -6.04
N PRO A 187 12.14 7.08 -6.23
CA PRO A 187 11.17 6.03 -5.93
C PRO A 187 11.43 4.70 -6.63
N LYS A 188 12.02 4.73 -7.86
CA LYS A 188 12.36 3.51 -8.60
C LYS A 188 13.42 2.69 -7.89
N ALA A 189 14.44 3.36 -7.34
CA ALA A 189 15.52 2.69 -6.63
C ALA A 189 14.98 2.01 -5.36
N PHE A 190 14.13 2.70 -4.59
CA PHE A 190 13.52 2.13 -3.38
C PHE A 190 12.58 0.97 -3.70
N THR A 191 11.67 1.15 -4.65
CA THR A 191 10.73 0.10 -5.08
C THR A 191 11.46 -1.07 -5.74
N GLY A 192 12.45 -0.78 -6.59
CA GLY A 192 13.26 -1.82 -7.23
C GLY A 192 14.01 -2.69 -6.21
N TRP A 193 14.53 -2.08 -5.15
CA TRP A 193 15.10 -2.84 -4.03
C TRP A 193 14.02 -3.67 -3.31
N HIS A 194 12.88 -3.07 -2.97
CA HIS A 194 11.80 -3.77 -2.28
C HIS A 194 11.33 -5.02 -3.06
N LEU A 195 11.21 -4.91 -4.38
CA LEU A 195 10.83 -6.01 -5.27
C LEU A 195 11.98 -6.98 -5.61
N GLY A 196 13.20 -6.75 -5.12
CA GLY A 196 14.38 -7.55 -5.43
C GLY A 196 14.87 -7.42 -6.87
N LEU A 197 14.52 -6.34 -7.57
CA LEU A 197 15.02 -6.04 -8.93
C LEU A 197 16.44 -5.50 -8.90
N ILE A 198 16.80 -4.79 -7.84
CA ILE A 198 18.15 -4.30 -7.56
C ILE A 198 18.56 -4.64 -6.12
N SER A 199 19.85 -4.73 -5.86
CA SER A 199 20.35 -4.94 -4.49
C SER A 199 20.28 -3.66 -3.66
N TRP A 200 20.20 -3.79 -2.33
CA TRP A 200 20.25 -2.64 -1.41
C TRP A 200 21.50 -1.77 -1.63
N PRO A 201 22.73 -2.33 -1.74
CA PRO A 201 23.90 -1.53 -2.06
C PRO A 201 23.77 -0.78 -3.40
N ALA A 202 23.06 -1.31 -4.39
CA ALA A 202 22.83 -0.62 -5.66
C ALA A 202 21.89 0.59 -5.48
N ALA A 203 20.81 0.46 -4.71
CA ALA A 203 19.90 1.57 -4.38
C ALA A 203 20.63 2.72 -3.67
N LEU A 204 21.56 2.39 -2.75
CA LEU A 204 22.37 3.39 -2.02
C LEU A 204 23.42 4.06 -2.93
N ARG A 205 24.13 3.31 -3.77
CA ARG A 205 25.21 3.85 -4.63
C ARG A 205 24.69 4.88 -5.64
N GLY A 206 23.50 4.68 -6.16
CA GLY A 206 22.87 5.63 -7.07
C GLY A 206 22.38 6.92 -6.42
N GLY A 207 22.50 7.04 -5.09
CA GLY A 207 22.00 8.19 -4.32
C GLY A 207 20.46 8.26 -4.27
N GLY A 208 19.76 7.31 -4.90
CA GLY A 208 18.29 7.28 -4.91
C GLY A 208 17.67 6.96 -3.54
N VAL A 209 18.45 6.37 -2.65
CA VAL A 209 18.10 6.11 -1.25
C VAL A 209 19.28 6.48 -0.38
N GLN A 210 19.03 7.26 0.66
CA GLN A 210 20.03 7.62 1.68
C GLN A 210 19.50 7.24 3.06
N VAL A 211 20.35 6.68 3.93
CA VAL A 211 19.95 6.25 5.27
C VAL A 211 20.85 6.87 6.31
N THR A 212 20.25 7.57 7.25
CA THR A 212 20.92 8.22 8.39
C THR A 212 20.47 7.58 9.70
N GLY A 213 21.37 7.43 10.65
CA GLY A 213 21.12 6.84 11.97
C GLY A 213 22.22 5.87 12.38
N PRO A 214 22.07 5.15 13.48
CA PRO A 214 23.05 4.20 14.01
C PRO A 214 23.44 3.13 12.99
N THR A 215 24.74 2.83 12.89
CA THR A 215 25.25 1.85 11.90
C THR A 215 24.61 0.48 12.02
N SER A 216 24.31 0.02 13.23
CA SER A 216 23.63 -1.25 13.49
C SER A 216 22.25 -1.28 12.85
N LEU A 217 21.46 -0.23 13.01
CA LEU A 217 20.11 -0.13 12.44
C LEU A 217 20.15 0.04 10.91
N ARG A 218 21.07 0.85 10.39
CA ARG A 218 21.25 1.00 8.94
C ARG A 218 21.60 -0.33 8.25
N ARG A 219 22.36 -1.20 8.91
CA ARG A 219 22.66 -2.55 8.41
C ARG A 219 21.50 -3.51 8.56
N ALA A 220 20.70 -3.38 9.61
CA ALA A 220 19.57 -4.24 9.89
C ALA A 220 18.38 -3.94 8.96
N LEU A 221 18.10 -2.67 8.66
CA LEU A 221 16.93 -2.23 7.90
C LEU A 221 16.63 -3.08 6.65
N PRO A 222 17.56 -3.33 5.72
CA PRO A 222 17.25 -4.13 4.54
C PRO A 222 16.93 -5.60 4.85
N THR A 223 17.33 -6.11 6.01
CA THR A 223 17.06 -7.50 6.41
C THR A 223 15.62 -7.70 6.89
N TRP A 224 14.90 -6.62 7.19
CA TRP A 224 13.51 -6.68 7.63
C TRP A 224 12.53 -6.92 6.46
N ASN A 225 13.01 -6.79 5.21
CA ASN A 225 12.21 -6.94 4.01
C ASN A 225 12.33 -8.35 3.42
N ALA A 226 11.21 -9.10 3.36
CA ALA A 226 11.11 -10.41 2.74
C ALA A 226 10.68 -10.37 1.26
N ALA A 227 10.22 -9.22 0.75
CA ALA A 227 9.70 -9.10 -0.61
C ALA A 227 10.69 -9.53 -1.70
N PRO A 228 12.02 -9.26 -1.63
CA PRO A 228 12.96 -9.71 -2.65
C PRO A 228 12.99 -11.23 -2.84
N GLU A 229 12.89 -11.98 -1.76
CA GLU A 229 12.86 -13.46 -1.81
C GLU A 229 11.55 -13.96 -2.39
N HIS A 230 10.43 -13.40 -1.92
CA HIS A 230 9.10 -13.69 -2.41
C HIS A 230 8.99 -13.50 -3.93
N TYR A 231 9.35 -12.33 -4.44
CA TYR A 231 9.30 -12.03 -5.87
C TYR A 231 10.31 -12.84 -6.70
N THR A 232 11.43 -13.25 -6.13
CA THR A 232 12.38 -14.14 -6.81
C THR A 232 11.79 -15.54 -7.01
N HIS A 233 11.14 -16.09 -5.99
CA HIS A 233 10.46 -17.39 -6.09
C HIS A 233 9.34 -17.38 -7.14
N LEU A 234 8.53 -16.33 -7.18
CA LEU A 234 7.45 -16.19 -8.16
C LEU A 234 8.00 -16.15 -9.59
N ARG A 235 9.04 -15.36 -9.85
CA ARG A 235 9.67 -15.27 -11.18
C ARG A 235 10.26 -16.61 -11.62
N THR A 236 10.83 -17.38 -10.71
CA THR A 236 11.38 -18.71 -11.01
C THR A 236 10.26 -19.70 -11.32
N ALA A 237 9.19 -19.71 -10.55
CA ALA A 237 8.03 -20.58 -10.78
C ALA A 237 7.34 -20.27 -12.12
N GLN A 238 7.18 -19.02 -12.49
CA GLN A 238 6.59 -18.61 -13.77
C GLN A 238 7.42 -19.07 -14.97
N ARG A 239 8.76 -18.96 -14.90
CA ARG A 239 9.67 -19.47 -15.95
C ARG A 239 9.55 -20.99 -16.14
N SER A 240 9.41 -21.73 -15.05
CA SER A 240 9.24 -23.19 -15.09
C SER A 240 7.91 -23.61 -15.73
N ILE A 241 6.83 -22.87 -15.48
CA ILE A 241 5.50 -23.13 -16.08
C ILE A 241 5.54 -22.79 -17.58
N GLY A 242 6.13 -21.66 -17.96
CA GLY A 242 6.26 -21.26 -19.38
C GLY A 242 7.13 -22.22 -20.20
N ALA A 243 8.16 -22.81 -19.60
CA ALA A 243 9.00 -23.81 -20.26
C ALA A 243 8.32 -25.19 -20.40
N ALA A 244 7.32 -25.50 -19.60
CA ALA A 244 6.57 -26.76 -19.67
C ALA A 244 5.41 -26.72 -20.68
N THR A 245 5.03 -25.53 -21.17
CA THR A 245 3.95 -25.30 -22.13
C THR A 245 4.45 -24.94 -23.55
N SER A 246 5.75 -24.92 -23.75
CA SER A 246 6.43 -24.74 -25.06
C SER A 246 7.01 -26.04 -25.56
#